data_620de698f332cbc554123e151538ee23
#
_entry.id   620de698f332cbc554123e151538ee23
#
_cell.length_a   1.000
_cell.length_b   1.000
_cell.length_c   1.000
_cell.angle_alpha   90.00
_cell.angle_beta   90.00
_cell.angle_gamma   90.00
#
_symmetry.space_group_name_H-M   'P 1'
#
loop_
_entity.id
_entity.type
_entity.pdbx_description
1 polymer ?
#
loop_
_entity_poly.entity_id
_entity_poly.type
_entity_poly.pdbx_seq_one_letter_code
_entity_poly.pdbx_strand_id
1 'polypeptide(L)'
;MCIRDRIETLARRHPAAATLTHDRATVANVARALDGADHVHVAAHGRFRDDNPLFCSLELADGNVTVYDLERLRRVPQRIVLSSCESGLSAIHAGDELMGFTAALFALGTCTLIAATVPVPDEATKGLMLALDEELTRGVEPATALLNARGHDPKMSAAAAAFVCFGAG
;
A
#
# COMPACT_ATOMS: atom_id res chain seq x y z
N MET A 1 -2.54 10.99 -15.12
CA MET A 1 -1.40 11.28 -14.20
C MET A 1 -1.21 10.06 -13.35
N CYS A 2 -0.02 9.51 -13.27
CA CYS A 2 0.17 8.07 -13.06
C CYS A 2 0.69 7.76 -11.64
N ILE A 3 0.43 6.55 -11.15
CA ILE A 3 1.06 5.88 -9.99
C ILE A 3 2.56 6.24 -9.85
N ARG A 4 3.29 6.32 -10.98
CA ARG A 4 4.68 6.73 -11.08
C ARG A 4 4.99 8.07 -10.42
N ASP A 5 4.27 9.13 -10.78
CA ASP A 5 4.52 10.50 -10.32
C ASP A 5 4.38 10.63 -8.79
N ARG A 6 3.49 9.83 -8.20
CA ARG A 6 3.34 9.71 -6.75
C ARG A 6 4.59 9.12 -6.11
N ILE A 7 5.06 7.96 -6.59
CA ILE A 7 6.25 7.28 -6.06
C ILE A 7 7.50 8.13 -6.25
N GLU A 8 7.68 8.78 -7.41
CA GLU A 8 8.82 9.67 -7.64
C GLU A 8 8.80 10.90 -6.70
N THR A 9 7.62 11.40 -6.35
CA THR A 9 7.49 12.51 -5.41
C THR A 9 7.82 12.08 -3.99
N LEU A 10 7.36 10.91 -3.55
CA LEU A 10 7.71 10.32 -2.25
C LEU A 10 9.21 10.03 -2.17
N ALA A 11 9.81 9.46 -3.22
CA ALA A 11 11.23 9.16 -3.29
C ALA A 11 12.11 10.40 -3.09
N ARG A 12 11.71 11.55 -3.62
CA ARG A 12 12.42 12.82 -3.39
C ARG A 12 12.42 13.27 -1.93
N ARG A 13 11.39 12.91 -1.16
CA ARG A 13 11.31 13.20 0.28
C ARG A 13 12.17 12.25 1.12
N HIS A 14 12.38 11.04 0.62
CA HIS A 14 13.12 9.97 1.31
C HIS A 14 14.34 9.50 0.49
N PRO A 15 15.39 10.31 0.33
CA PRO A 15 16.52 9.99 -0.54
C PRO A 15 17.31 8.73 -0.11
N ALA A 16 17.19 8.33 1.15
CA ALA A 16 17.79 7.10 1.68
C ALA A 16 16.92 5.84 1.47
N ALA A 17 15.66 5.99 1.05
CA ALA A 17 14.77 4.86 0.84
C ALA A 17 15.07 4.13 -0.48
N ALA A 18 14.94 2.82 -0.47
CA ALA A 18 15.00 2.02 -1.69
C ALA A 18 13.77 2.33 -2.55
N THR A 19 13.97 2.88 -3.73
CA THR A 19 12.90 3.20 -4.68
C THR A 19 13.00 2.30 -5.90
N LEU A 20 11.93 1.57 -6.17
CA LEU A 20 11.82 0.64 -7.30
C LEU A 20 10.66 1.10 -8.20
N THR A 21 11.00 1.44 -9.44
CA THR A 21 10.03 1.87 -10.46
C THR A 21 10.33 1.19 -11.78
N HIS A 22 9.33 1.04 -12.65
CA HIS A 22 9.48 0.46 -14.00
C HIS A 22 10.21 -0.90 -13.99
N ASP A 23 11.15 -1.09 -14.89
CA ASP A 23 11.93 -2.32 -15.08
C ASP A 23 12.73 -2.73 -13.83
N ARG A 24 12.92 -1.83 -12.87
CA ARG A 24 13.56 -2.13 -11.58
C ARG A 24 12.61 -2.73 -10.56
N ALA A 25 11.29 -2.57 -10.74
CA ALA A 25 10.27 -3.15 -9.86
C ALA A 25 10.02 -4.62 -10.21
N THR A 26 11.06 -5.42 -10.23
CA THR A 26 11.01 -6.87 -10.45
C THR A 26 10.65 -7.61 -9.17
N VAL A 27 10.10 -8.81 -9.28
CA VAL A 27 9.77 -9.68 -8.13
C VAL A 27 10.98 -9.84 -7.20
N ALA A 28 12.15 -10.12 -7.76
CA ALA A 28 13.38 -10.31 -6.97
C ALA A 28 13.84 -9.04 -6.25
N ASN A 29 13.76 -7.87 -6.90
CA ASN A 29 14.17 -6.61 -6.30
C ASN A 29 13.18 -6.15 -5.22
N VAL A 30 11.87 -6.32 -5.48
CA VAL A 30 10.81 -5.98 -4.53
C VAL A 30 10.91 -6.88 -3.31
N ALA A 31 11.02 -8.20 -3.47
CA ALA A 31 11.20 -9.11 -2.34
C ALA A 31 12.42 -8.74 -1.48
N ARG A 32 13.55 -8.40 -2.11
CA ARG A 32 14.75 -7.94 -1.39
C ARG A 32 14.53 -6.63 -0.64
N ALA A 33 13.80 -5.68 -1.22
CA ALA A 33 13.51 -4.40 -0.60
C ALA A 33 12.49 -4.51 0.55
N LEU A 34 11.58 -5.48 0.47
CA LEU A 34 10.61 -5.78 1.53
C LEU A 34 11.27 -6.47 2.73
N ASP A 35 12.30 -7.29 2.49
CA ASP A 35 12.92 -8.12 3.53
C ASP A 35 13.61 -7.27 4.60
N GLY A 36 12.97 -7.16 5.74
CA GLY A 36 13.45 -6.39 6.89
C GLY A 36 13.12 -4.90 6.86
N ALA A 37 12.33 -4.42 5.89
CA ALA A 37 11.84 -3.05 5.88
C ALA A 37 10.91 -2.77 7.06
N ASP A 38 10.99 -1.59 7.64
CA ASP A 38 10.05 -1.16 8.68
C ASP A 38 8.79 -0.54 8.07
N HIS A 39 8.96 0.29 7.04
CA HIS A 39 7.88 0.98 6.36
C HIS A 39 8.00 0.83 4.84
N VAL A 40 6.89 0.50 4.20
CA VAL A 40 6.81 0.32 2.75
C VAL A 40 5.59 1.04 2.19
N HIS A 41 5.80 1.81 1.12
CA HIS A 41 4.73 2.38 0.33
C HIS A 41 4.68 1.67 -1.02
N VAL A 42 3.58 0.97 -1.27
CA VAL A 42 3.36 0.22 -2.51
C VAL A 42 2.32 0.93 -3.36
N ALA A 43 2.68 1.21 -4.60
CA ALA A 43 1.78 1.72 -5.63
C ALA A 43 1.93 0.82 -6.87
N ALA A 44 1.19 -0.27 -6.87
CA ALA A 44 1.16 -1.29 -7.92
C ALA A 44 -0.26 -1.78 -8.11
N HIS A 45 -0.58 -2.37 -9.25
CA HIS A 45 -1.88 -3.03 -9.41
C HIS A 45 -1.93 -4.27 -8.52
N GLY A 46 -3.03 -4.41 -7.78
CA GLY A 46 -3.29 -5.57 -6.94
C GLY A 46 -4.29 -6.51 -7.59
N ARG A 47 -4.12 -7.81 -7.36
CA ARG A 47 -5.15 -8.83 -7.61
C ARG A 47 -5.46 -9.50 -6.29
N PHE A 48 -6.65 -9.28 -5.81
CA PHE A 48 -7.13 -9.90 -4.57
C PHE A 48 -7.99 -11.11 -4.90
N ARG A 49 -7.98 -12.11 -4.02
CA ARG A 49 -8.69 -13.36 -4.18
C ARG A 49 -9.43 -13.70 -2.89
N ASP A 50 -10.72 -13.97 -3.01
CA ASP A 50 -11.58 -14.39 -1.92
C ASP A 50 -11.42 -15.87 -1.56
N ASP A 51 -11.12 -16.70 -2.57
CA ASP A 51 -10.96 -18.14 -2.42
C ASP A 51 -9.66 -18.52 -1.69
N ASN A 52 -8.60 -17.72 -1.82
CA ASN A 52 -7.33 -17.94 -1.12
C ASN A 52 -6.49 -16.68 -0.99
N PRO A 53 -6.48 -16.03 0.19
CA PRO A 53 -5.74 -14.79 0.43
C PRO A 53 -4.22 -14.88 0.21
N LEU A 54 -3.62 -16.08 0.31
CA LEU A 54 -2.19 -16.28 0.07
C LEU A 54 -1.81 -16.04 -1.40
N PHE A 55 -2.76 -16.14 -2.32
CA PHE A 55 -2.55 -15.85 -3.74
C PHE A 55 -2.98 -14.43 -4.15
N CYS A 56 -3.37 -13.58 -3.19
CA CYS A 56 -3.42 -12.15 -3.44
C CYS A 56 -2.04 -11.67 -3.87
N SER A 57 -1.99 -10.85 -4.90
CA SER A 57 -0.72 -10.49 -5.53
C SER A 57 -0.66 -9.04 -5.96
N LEU A 58 0.55 -8.52 -6.07
CA LEU A 58 0.88 -7.24 -6.68
C LEU A 58 1.54 -7.49 -8.03
N GLU A 59 1.08 -6.79 -9.07
CA GLU A 59 1.67 -6.88 -10.41
C GLU A 59 2.94 -6.04 -10.47
N LEU A 60 4.04 -6.66 -10.89
CA LEU A 60 5.36 -6.06 -11.03
C LEU A 60 5.85 -6.18 -12.49
N ALA A 61 7.05 -5.65 -12.76
CA ALA A 61 7.58 -5.55 -14.12
C ALA A 61 7.79 -6.91 -14.81
N ASP A 62 8.11 -7.95 -14.07
CA ASP A 62 8.47 -9.27 -14.58
C ASP A 62 7.58 -10.42 -14.05
N GLY A 63 6.52 -10.08 -13.31
CA GLY A 63 5.61 -11.07 -12.74
C GLY A 63 4.83 -10.52 -11.55
N ASN A 64 4.30 -11.41 -10.74
CA ASN A 64 3.51 -11.06 -9.56
C ASN A 64 4.26 -11.48 -8.29
N VAL A 65 4.20 -10.66 -7.25
CA VAL A 65 4.57 -11.05 -5.89
C VAL A 65 3.30 -11.35 -5.11
N THR A 66 3.23 -12.53 -4.51
CA THR A 66 2.07 -13.01 -3.74
C THR A 66 2.33 -12.89 -2.23
N VAL A 67 1.26 -12.99 -1.42
CA VAL A 67 1.43 -13.12 0.03
C VAL A 67 2.25 -14.36 0.39
N TYR A 68 2.05 -15.46 -0.35
CA TYR A 68 2.86 -16.67 -0.18
C TYR A 68 4.37 -16.44 -0.40
N ASP A 69 4.76 -15.53 -1.29
CA ASP A 69 6.16 -15.18 -1.47
C ASP A 69 6.72 -14.40 -0.28
N LEU A 70 5.87 -13.65 0.44
CA LEU A 70 6.26 -12.90 1.63
C LEU A 70 6.59 -13.82 2.82
N GLU A 71 6.08 -15.06 2.86
CA GLU A 71 6.44 -16.05 3.88
C GLU A 71 7.94 -16.41 3.86
N ARG A 72 8.61 -16.16 2.74
CA ARG A 72 10.04 -16.44 2.56
C ARG A 72 10.95 -15.33 3.07
N LEU A 73 10.38 -14.17 3.43
CA LEU A 73 11.15 -13.07 3.97
C LEU A 73 11.57 -13.41 5.41
N ARG A 74 12.75 -12.97 5.81
CA ARG A 74 13.22 -13.10 7.20
C ARG A 74 12.37 -12.28 8.16
N ARG A 75 11.89 -11.11 7.70
CA ARG A 75 10.98 -10.24 8.42
C ARG A 75 10.13 -9.45 7.40
N VAL A 76 8.82 -9.56 7.49
CA VAL A 76 7.89 -8.75 6.69
C VAL A 76 7.88 -7.29 7.15
N PRO A 77 7.50 -6.34 6.30
CA PRO A 77 7.36 -4.95 6.68
C PRO A 77 6.38 -4.76 7.84
N GLN A 78 6.77 -3.94 8.83
CA GLN A 78 5.92 -3.65 9.98
C GLN A 78 4.72 -2.78 9.59
N ARG A 79 4.94 -1.83 8.66
CA ARG A 79 3.91 -0.94 8.16
C ARG A 79 3.89 -0.95 6.65
N ILE A 80 2.70 -1.19 6.09
CA ILE A 80 2.47 -1.18 4.65
C ILE A 80 1.41 -0.12 4.31
N VAL A 81 1.74 0.80 3.41
CA VAL A 81 0.77 1.69 2.77
C VAL A 81 0.55 1.18 1.35
N LEU A 82 -0.63 0.63 1.10
CA LEU A 82 -1.03 0.12 -0.21
C LEU A 82 -1.92 1.16 -0.89
N SER A 83 -1.34 1.93 -1.78
CA SER A 83 -2.04 2.99 -2.51
C SER A 83 -2.37 2.60 -3.95
N SER A 84 -2.69 1.33 -4.14
CA SER A 84 -3.11 0.77 -5.42
C SER A 84 -4.53 1.22 -5.76
N CYS A 85 -4.73 1.66 -6.98
CA CYS A 85 -6.07 1.79 -7.55
C CYS A 85 -6.37 0.50 -8.27
N GLU A 86 -7.39 -0.21 -7.86
CA GLU A 86 -7.86 -1.37 -8.58
C GLU A 86 -8.61 -0.97 -9.85
N SER A 87 -7.96 -1.14 -10.98
CA SER A 87 -8.64 -1.16 -12.27
C SER A 87 -9.00 -2.61 -12.61
N GLY A 88 -10.04 -3.18 -12.00
CA GLY A 88 -10.47 -4.51 -12.44
C GLY A 88 -11.27 -5.39 -11.49
N LEU A 89 -11.50 -5.01 -10.24
CA LEU A 89 -12.39 -5.78 -9.39
C LEU A 89 -13.85 -5.31 -9.50
N SER A 90 -14.73 -6.29 -9.56
CA SER A 90 -16.15 -6.06 -9.29
C SER A 90 -16.27 -5.44 -7.90
N ALA A 91 -16.90 -4.28 -7.81
CA ALA A 91 -17.13 -3.53 -6.56
C ALA A 91 -17.89 -4.34 -5.46
N ILE A 92 -18.23 -5.57 -5.74
CA ILE A 92 -19.13 -6.41 -4.94
C ILE A 92 -18.39 -7.19 -3.83
N HIS A 93 -17.07 -7.45 -3.97
CA HIS A 93 -16.31 -8.28 -3.02
C HIS A 93 -15.01 -7.66 -2.50
N ALA A 94 -14.67 -6.43 -2.91
CA ALA A 94 -13.40 -5.78 -2.56
C ALA A 94 -13.11 -5.71 -1.05
N GLY A 95 -14.15 -5.67 -0.22
CA GLY A 95 -14.01 -5.63 1.24
C GLY A 95 -13.53 -6.96 1.83
N ASP A 96 -14.13 -8.07 1.43
CA ASP A 96 -13.82 -9.40 1.98
C ASP A 96 -12.45 -9.89 1.52
N GLU A 97 -12.11 -9.64 0.27
CA GLU A 97 -10.79 -9.94 -0.31
C GLU A 97 -9.66 -9.17 0.39
N LEU A 98 -9.87 -7.87 0.64
CA LEU A 98 -8.92 -7.05 1.38
C LEU A 98 -8.78 -7.51 2.83
N MET A 99 -9.85 -7.94 3.47
CA MET A 99 -9.82 -8.49 4.84
C MET A 99 -8.99 -9.77 4.90
N GLY A 100 -9.17 -10.68 3.95
CA GLY A 100 -8.36 -11.91 3.85
C GLY A 100 -6.88 -11.61 3.63
N PHE A 101 -6.57 -10.68 2.72
CA PHE A 101 -5.21 -10.20 2.49
C PHE A 101 -4.59 -9.58 3.75
N THR A 102 -5.35 -8.74 4.46
CA THR A 102 -4.92 -8.09 5.70
C THR A 102 -4.63 -9.12 6.79
N ALA A 103 -5.51 -10.11 6.97
CA ALA A 103 -5.33 -11.17 7.95
C ALA A 103 -4.06 -12.00 7.66
N ALA A 104 -3.80 -12.30 6.39
CA ALA A 104 -2.60 -13.02 5.99
C ALA A 104 -1.32 -12.22 6.27
N LEU A 105 -1.30 -10.92 5.97
CA LEU A 105 -0.16 -10.04 6.29
C LEU A 105 0.09 -9.95 7.80
N PHE A 106 -0.97 -9.86 8.61
CA PHE A 106 -0.84 -9.80 10.06
C PHE A 106 -0.35 -11.11 10.64
N ALA A 107 -0.79 -12.25 10.09
CA ALA A 107 -0.26 -13.56 10.48
C ALA A 107 1.24 -13.70 10.20
N LEU A 108 1.76 -13.02 9.18
CA LEU A 108 3.19 -12.94 8.87
C LEU A 108 3.96 -11.95 9.76
N GLY A 109 3.28 -11.07 10.50
CA GLY A 109 3.90 -10.13 11.42
C GLY A 109 3.86 -8.66 11.03
N THR A 110 3.14 -8.27 9.97
CA THR A 110 2.82 -6.86 9.69
C THR A 110 1.96 -6.31 10.82
N CYS A 111 2.25 -5.12 11.31
CA CYS A 111 1.50 -4.49 12.40
C CYS A 111 0.43 -3.53 11.89
N THR A 112 0.68 -2.87 10.77
CA THR A 112 -0.23 -1.85 10.22
C THR A 112 -0.32 -1.96 8.71
N LEU A 113 -1.56 -1.96 8.20
CA LEU A 113 -1.85 -1.82 6.78
C LEU A 113 -2.77 -0.61 6.57
N ILE A 114 -2.38 0.32 5.70
CA ILE A 114 -3.25 1.38 5.20
C ILE A 114 -3.57 1.06 3.74
N ALA A 115 -4.84 0.84 3.43
CA ALA A 115 -5.29 0.45 2.09
C ALA A 115 -6.66 1.05 1.75
N ALA A 116 -6.94 1.18 0.45
CA ALA A 116 -8.25 1.60 -0.01
C ALA A 116 -9.21 0.39 -0.05
N THR A 117 -10.43 0.59 0.45
CA THR A 117 -11.50 -0.43 0.44
C THR A 117 -12.40 -0.34 -0.78
N VAL A 118 -12.27 0.74 -1.55
CA VAL A 118 -12.99 0.98 -2.80
C VAL A 118 -12.05 1.68 -3.80
N PRO A 119 -12.31 1.59 -5.10
CA PRO A 119 -11.51 2.28 -6.11
C PRO A 119 -11.48 3.79 -5.89
N VAL A 120 -10.30 4.39 -5.98
CA VAL A 120 -10.08 5.82 -5.78
C VAL A 120 -9.34 6.42 -6.98
N PRO A 121 -9.74 7.59 -7.49
CA PRO A 121 -9.01 8.26 -8.56
C PRO A 121 -7.57 8.58 -8.17
N ASP A 122 -6.62 8.32 -9.07
CA ASP A 122 -5.18 8.52 -8.85
C ASP A 122 -4.81 9.94 -8.42
N GLU A 123 -5.48 10.94 -8.98
CA GLU A 123 -5.20 12.35 -8.69
C GLU A 123 -5.49 12.71 -7.22
N ALA A 124 -6.65 12.26 -6.73
CA ALA A 124 -7.03 12.48 -5.34
C ALA A 124 -6.15 11.67 -4.37
N THR A 125 -5.78 10.45 -4.76
CA THR A 125 -4.88 9.58 -4.00
C THR A 125 -3.49 10.19 -3.82
N LYS A 126 -2.95 10.90 -4.81
CA LYS A 126 -1.62 11.51 -4.71
C LYS A 126 -1.54 12.50 -3.56
N GLY A 127 -2.47 13.46 -3.51
CA GLY A 127 -2.51 14.48 -2.43
C GLY A 127 -2.60 13.85 -1.05
N LEU A 128 -3.50 12.89 -0.90
CA LEU A 128 -3.70 12.15 0.35
C LEU A 128 -2.42 11.41 0.78
N MET A 129 -1.77 10.68 -0.14
CA MET A 129 -0.57 9.89 0.19
C MET A 129 0.62 10.79 0.56
N LEU A 130 0.75 11.96 -0.05
CA LEU A 130 1.81 12.91 0.32
C LEU A 130 1.57 13.55 1.69
N ALA A 131 0.31 13.83 2.05
CA ALA A 131 -0.05 14.33 3.37
C ALA A 131 0.11 13.25 4.44
N LEU A 132 -0.30 12.01 4.14
CA LEU A 132 -0.11 10.85 5.01
C LEU A 132 1.38 10.60 5.29
N ASP A 133 2.21 10.61 4.25
CA ASP A 133 3.66 10.43 4.37
C ASP A 133 4.30 11.49 5.29
N GLU A 134 3.88 12.73 5.17
CA GLU A 134 4.35 13.81 6.03
C GLU A 134 4.01 13.58 7.51
N GLU A 135 2.78 13.18 7.81
CA GLU A 135 2.36 12.88 9.18
C GLU A 135 3.12 11.66 9.74
N LEU A 136 3.25 10.59 8.96
CA LEU A 136 4.01 9.40 9.36
C LEU A 136 5.49 9.70 9.61
N THR A 137 6.08 10.58 8.80
CA THR A 137 7.47 11.03 8.97
C THR A 137 7.68 11.84 10.25
N ARG A 138 6.64 12.57 10.70
CA ARG A 138 6.64 13.26 11.99
C ARG A 138 6.47 12.32 13.19
N GLY A 139 6.27 11.03 12.96
CA GLY A 139 6.03 10.03 14.00
C GLY A 139 4.59 10.00 14.52
N VAL A 140 3.64 10.57 13.79
CA VAL A 140 2.22 10.48 14.13
C VAL A 140 1.73 9.05 13.92
N GLU A 141 0.93 8.55 14.85
CA GLU A 141 0.30 7.23 14.78
C GLU A 141 -0.47 7.04 13.47
N PRO A 142 -0.39 5.88 12.79
CA PRO A 142 -0.92 5.66 11.45
C PRO A 142 -2.40 6.02 11.26
N ALA A 143 -3.25 5.65 12.21
CA ALA A 143 -4.67 5.98 12.13
C ALA A 143 -4.92 7.49 12.27
N THR A 144 -4.19 8.14 13.17
CA THR A 144 -4.24 9.60 13.36
C THR A 144 -3.63 10.32 12.15
N ALA A 145 -2.53 9.82 11.62
CA ALA A 145 -1.89 10.34 10.41
C ALA A 145 -2.84 10.32 9.21
N LEU A 146 -3.56 9.20 9.02
CA LEU A 146 -4.58 9.09 7.98
C LEU A 146 -5.74 10.07 8.20
N LEU A 147 -6.18 10.24 9.44
CA LEU A 147 -7.22 11.23 9.80
C LEU A 147 -6.76 12.67 9.49
N ASN A 148 -5.55 13.04 9.87
CA ASN A 148 -4.99 14.38 9.61
C ASN A 148 -4.80 14.60 8.11
N ALA A 149 -4.35 13.58 7.36
CA ALA A 149 -4.15 13.66 5.93
C ALA A 149 -5.43 13.90 5.11
N ARG A 150 -6.61 13.64 5.69
CA ARG A 150 -7.90 13.92 5.05
C ARG A 150 -8.10 15.39 4.72
N GLY A 151 -7.52 16.31 5.54
CA GLY A 151 -7.57 17.74 5.32
C GLY A 151 -8.97 18.33 5.21
N HIS A 152 -9.04 19.55 4.71
CA HIS A 152 -10.30 20.29 4.49
C HIS A 152 -10.73 20.33 2.99
N ASP A 153 -9.92 19.76 2.09
CA ASP A 153 -10.27 19.68 0.68
C ASP A 153 -11.34 18.58 0.47
N PRO A 154 -12.53 18.90 -0.07
CA PRO A 154 -13.60 17.92 -0.28
C PRO A 154 -13.20 16.73 -1.18
N LYS A 155 -12.32 16.95 -2.17
CA LYS A 155 -11.83 15.89 -3.06
C LYS A 155 -10.90 14.94 -2.32
N MET A 156 -9.98 15.47 -1.51
CA MET A 156 -9.12 14.67 -0.64
C MET A 156 -9.92 13.96 0.44
N SER A 157 -10.92 14.61 1.02
CA SER A 157 -11.80 14.03 2.03
C SER A 157 -12.58 12.82 1.48
N ALA A 158 -13.11 12.92 0.26
CA ALA A 158 -13.80 11.80 -0.39
C ALA A 158 -12.85 10.63 -0.70
N ALA A 159 -11.66 10.91 -1.23
CA ALA A 159 -10.63 9.88 -1.45
C ALA A 159 -10.18 9.23 -0.14
N ALA A 160 -9.98 10.04 0.89
CA ALA A 160 -9.55 9.57 2.20
C ALA A 160 -10.59 8.70 2.91
N ALA A 161 -11.88 8.92 2.65
CA ALA A 161 -12.95 8.07 3.18
C ALA A 161 -12.86 6.62 2.65
N ALA A 162 -12.23 6.42 1.49
CA ALA A 162 -11.98 5.10 0.93
C ALA A 162 -10.82 4.36 1.60
N PHE A 163 -9.91 5.06 2.27
CA PHE A 163 -8.76 4.45 2.92
C PHE A 163 -9.06 4.12 4.40
N VAL A 164 -8.65 2.93 4.79
CA VAL A 164 -8.76 2.43 6.16
C VAL A 164 -7.37 2.05 6.68
N CYS A 165 -7.14 2.32 7.96
CA CYS A 165 -6.00 1.83 8.70
C CYS A 165 -6.41 0.58 9.47
N PHE A 166 -5.77 -0.54 9.18
CA PHE A 166 -5.93 -1.81 9.87
C PHE A 166 -4.75 -2.03 10.82
N GLY A 167 -5.00 -2.61 11.98
CA GLY A 167 -3.97 -3.00 12.94
C GLY A 167 -3.69 -1.98 14.03
N ALA A 168 -2.56 -2.17 14.72
CA ALA A 168 -2.11 -1.28 15.77
C ALA A 168 -1.47 -0.02 15.17
N GLY A 169 -1.85 1.11 15.71
CA GLY A 169 -1.18 2.39 15.41
C GLY A 169 0.13 2.49 16.16
#